data_c1dbaee6265d15261638d7a6a8880605
#
_entry.id   c1dbaee6265d15261638d7a6a8880605
#
_cell.length_a   1.000
_cell.length_b   1.000
_cell.length_c   1.000
_cell.angle_alpha   90.00
_cell.angle_beta   90.00
_cell.angle_gamma   90.00
#
_symmetry.space_group_name_H-M   'P 1'
#
loop_
_entity.id
_entity.type
_entity.pdbx_description
1 polymer ?
#
loop_
_entity_poly.entity_id
_entity_poly.type
_entity_poly.pdbx_seq_one_letter_code
_entity_poly.pdbx_strand_id
1 'polypeptide(L)'
;MYDKFKPEQAVGLMDFVRAAKSCIKEISPDELKAKLNAKEDFLLVDVRESSEFEHGRISGAHLVPRGIIEAAADTSYPKHYPPLSGARNQQIVVYCATSGRSAMAAAVLQMMGYKNVLNLAGGYTRWEIEGNPVVREAEY
;
A
#
# COMPACT_ATOMS: atom_id res chain seq x y z
N MET A 1 -3.18 -5.05 23.69
CA MET A 1 -2.49 -4.54 22.49
C MET A 1 -1.26 -3.69 22.82
N TYR A 2 -1.41 -2.70 23.68
CA TYR A 2 -0.31 -1.75 23.94
C TYR A 2 0.85 -2.33 24.74
N ASP A 3 0.68 -3.43 25.46
CA ASP A 3 1.77 -4.13 26.12
C ASP A 3 2.86 -4.58 25.14
N LYS A 4 2.48 -4.87 23.89
CA LYS A 4 3.42 -5.27 22.83
C LYS A 4 4.25 -4.10 22.31
N PHE A 5 3.88 -2.88 22.67
CA PHE A 5 4.64 -1.69 22.26
C PHE A 5 5.71 -1.30 23.28
N LYS A 6 5.94 -2.13 24.30
CA LYS A 6 6.98 -1.90 25.32
C LYS A 6 7.99 -3.04 25.29
N PRO A 7 8.87 -3.08 24.28
CA PRO A 7 9.87 -4.14 24.18
C PRO A 7 10.99 -3.93 25.20
N GLU A 8 11.67 -5.01 25.57
CA GLU A 8 12.85 -4.92 26.43
C GLU A 8 14.02 -4.20 25.74
N GLN A 9 14.10 -4.32 24.42
CA GLN A 9 15.07 -3.62 23.60
C GLN A 9 14.33 -2.81 22.52
N ALA A 10 14.85 -1.62 22.22
CA ALA A 10 14.29 -0.80 21.17
C ALA A 10 14.39 -1.52 19.82
N VAL A 11 13.38 -1.35 18.99
CA VAL A 11 13.36 -1.90 17.63
C VAL A 11 13.57 -0.79 16.62
N GLY A 12 14.15 -1.13 15.48
CA GLY A 12 14.43 -0.19 14.42
C GLY A 12 13.40 -0.30 13.28
N LEU A 13 13.54 0.58 12.31
CA LEU A 13 12.67 0.60 11.13
C LEU A 13 12.62 -0.77 10.45
N MET A 14 13.76 -1.38 10.21
CA MET A 14 13.80 -2.65 9.50
C MET A 14 13.20 -3.81 10.27
N ASP A 15 13.17 -3.72 11.60
CA ASP A 15 12.46 -4.71 12.42
C ASP A 15 10.96 -4.65 12.16
N PHE A 16 10.40 -3.44 12.09
CA PHE A 16 8.98 -3.26 11.74
C PHE A 16 8.69 -3.78 10.34
N VAL A 17 9.54 -3.44 9.37
CA VAL A 17 9.36 -3.87 7.98
C VAL A 17 9.41 -5.39 7.86
N ARG A 18 10.41 -6.03 8.48
CA ARG A 18 10.53 -7.50 8.46
C ARG A 18 9.34 -8.17 9.11
N ALA A 19 8.89 -7.64 10.24
CA ALA A 19 7.73 -8.19 10.93
C ALA A 19 6.48 -8.10 10.05
N ALA A 20 6.26 -6.95 9.41
CA ALA A 20 5.13 -6.78 8.49
C ALA A 20 5.22 -7.76 7.32
N LYS A 21 6.40 -7.85 6.68
CA LYS A 21 6.58 -8.74 5.52
C LYS A 21 6.40 -10.21 5.87
N SER A 22 6.61 -10.60 7.12
CA SER A 22 6.44 -11.99 7.55
C SER A 22 4.98 -12.43 7.58
N CYS A 23 4.02 -11.49 7.60
CA CYS A 23 2.60 -11.82 7.74
C CYS A 23 1.74 -11.34 6.57
N ILE A 24 2.35 -10.80 5.51
CA ILE A 24 1.63 -10.33 4.33
C ILE A 24 2.05 -11.11 3.10
N LYS A 25 1.31 -10.92 2.01
CA LYS A 25 1.66 -11.49 0.70
C LYS A 25 2.13 -10.39 -0.22
N GLU A 26 3.07 -10.72 -1.10
CA GLU A 26 3.56 -9.79 -2.10
C GLU A 26 3.11 -10.18 -3.50
N ILE A 27 3.07 -9.18 -4.38
CA ILE A 27 2.79 -9.35 -5.80
C ILE A 27 3.99 -8.77 -6.56
N SER A 28 4.41 -9.44 -7.62
CA SER A 28 5.50 -8.94 -8.46
C SER A 28 5.00 -7.84 -9.40
N PRO A 29 5.92 -6.99 -9.94
CA PRO A 29 5.53 -6.04 -10.97
C PRO A 29 4.88 -6.70 -12.19
N ASP A 30 5.38 -7.85 -12.63
CA ASP A 30 4.80 -8.57 -13.77
C ASP A 30 3.38 -9.02 -13.48
N GLU A 31 3.13 -9.55 -12.29
CA GLU A 31 1.78 -9.96 -11.88
C GLU A 31 0.84 -8.77 -11.79
N LEU A 32 1.30 -7.64 -11.25
CA LEU A 32 0.48 -6.42 -11.19
C LEU A 32 0.19 -5.91 -12.61
N LYS A 33 1.19 -5.90 -13.48
CA LYS A 33 1.00 -5.50 -14.87
C LYS A 33 -0.06 -6.36 -15.56
N ALA A 34 -0.02 -7.68 -15.33
CA ALA A 34 -1.00 -8.59 -15.89
C ALA A 34 -2.42 -8.28 -15.39
N LYS A 35 -2.57 -7.98 -14.10
CA LYS A 35 -3.87 -7.58 -13.53
C LYS A 35 -4.40 -6.30 -14.17
N LEU A 36 -3.55 -5.31 -14.34
CA LEU A 36 -3.93 -4.04 -14.96
C LEU A 36 -4.33 -4.23 -16.42
N ASN A 37 -3.57 -5.03 -17.16
CA ASN A 37 -3.88 -5.31 -18.56
C ASN A 37 -5.17 -6.10 -18.72
N ALA A 38 -5.45 -7.02 -17.81
CA ALA A 38 -6.68 -7.80 -17.79
C ALA A 38 -7.89 -7.02 -17.25
N LYS A 39 -7.67 -5.79 -16.76
CA LYS A 39 -8.69 -4.95 -16.16
C LYS A 39 -9.43 -5.68 -15.02
N GLU A 40 -8.67 -6.41 -14.20
CA GLU A 40 -9.23 -7.08 -13.03
C GLU A 40 -9.76 -6.07 -12.03
N ASP A 41 -10.76 -6.48 -11.27
CA ASP A 41 -11.39 -5.62 -10.27
C ASP A 41 -10.57 -5.70 -8.97
N PHE A 42 -9.79 -4.66 -8.69
CA PHE A 42 -9.05 -4.51 -7.45
C PHE A 42 -8.78 -3.03 -7.19
N LEU A 43 -8.48 -2.70 -5.95
CA LEU A 43 -8.13 -1.33 -5.58
C LEU A 43 -6.61 -1.21 -5.51
N LEU A 44 -6.05 -0.23 -6.22
CA LEU A 44 -4.63 0.07 -6.17
C LEU A 44 -4.41 1.29 -5.30
N VAL A 45 -3.59 1.15 -4.26
CA VAL A 45 -3.36 2.21 -3.26
C VAL A 45 -1.89 2.57 -3.19
N ASP A 46 -1.59 3.85 -3.40
CA ASP A 46 -0.26 4.42 -3.22
C ASP A 46 -0.20 5.00 -1.81
N VAL A 47 0.69 4.48 -0.96
CA VAL A 47 0.81 4.94 0.42
C VAL A 47 1.97 5.90 0.63
N ARG A 48 2.55 6.41 -0.47
CA ARG A 48 3.59 7.44 -0.40
C ARG A 48 2.99 8.79 -0.06
N GLU A 49 3.84 9.80 0.05
CA GLU A 49 3.40 11.18 0.26
C GLU A 49 2.92 11.82 -1.04
N SER A 50 2.12 12.89 -0.93
CA SER A 50 1.55 13.55 -2.10
C SER A 50 2.62 14.07 -3.06
N SER A 51 3.75 14.55 -2.55
CA SER A 51 4.84 15.02 -3.40
C SER A 51 5.43 13.91 -4.26
N GLU A 52 5.54 12.70 -3.72
CA GLU A 52 5.99 11.54 -4.49
C GLU A 52 4.97 11.17 -5.55
N PHE A 53 3.71 11.14 -5.19
CA PHE A 53 2.59 10.82 -6.08
C PHE A 53 2.52 11.79 -7.27
N GLU A 54 2.72 13.07 -7.02
CA GLU A 54 2.70 14.09 -8.06
C GLU A 54 3.83 13.93 -9.07
N HIS A 55 4.99 13.45 -8.65
CA HIS A 55 6.15 13.25 -9.52
C HIS A 55 6.07 12.01 -10.40
N GLY A 56 5.15 11.12 -10.09
CA GLY A 56 4.95 9.91 -10.89
C GLY A 56 4.22 8.84 -10.08
N ARG A 57 3.31 8.12 -10.74
CA ARG A 57 2.48 7.10 -10.09
C ARG A 57 2.03 6.06 -11.09
N ILE A 58 1.52 4.96 -10.58
CA ILE A 58 0.86 3.96 -11.43
C ILE A 58 -0.57 4.44 -11.70
N SER A 59 -0.98 4.38 -12.95
CA SER A 59 -2.31 4.83 -13.38
C SER A 59 -3.41 4.11 -12.59
N GLY A 60 -4.40 4.88 -12.15
CA GLY A 60 -5.53 4.35 -11.39
C GLY A 60 -5.28 4.22 -9.88
N ALA A 61 -4.07 4.54 -9.40
CA ALA A 61 -3.77 4.47 -7.98
C ALA A 61 -4.52 5.54 -7.19
N HIS A 62 -5.03 5.15 -6.04
CA HIS A 62 -5.59 6.06 -5.05
C HIS A 62 -4.50 6.43 -4.05
N LEU A 63 -4.30 7.73 -3.82
CA LEU A 63 -3.33 8.19 -2.84
C LEU A 63 -3.93 8.13 -1.44
N VAL A 64 -3.38 7.28 -0.59
CA VAL A 64 -3.72 7.22 0.83
C VAL A 64 -2.40 7.10 1.59
N PRO A 65 -1.80 8.23 2.00
CA PRO A 65 -0.50 8.21 2.67
C PRO A 65 -0.48 7.29 3.90
N ARG A 66 0.67 6.67 4.13
CA ARG A 66 0.82 5.72 5.24
C ARG A 66 0.36 6.30 6.57
N GLY A 67 0.61 7.58 6.81
CA GLY A 67 0.27 8.25 8.06
C GLY A 67 -1.22 8.36 8.35
N ILE A 68 -2.07 8.19 7.35
CA ILE A 68 -3.53 8.30 7.53
C ILE A 68 -4.27 7.01 7.16
N ILE A 69 -3.54 5.91 6.92
CA ILE A 69 -4.19 4.69 6.42
C ILE A 69 -5.25 4.15 7.39
N GLU A 70 -4.98 4.18 8.68
CA GLU A 70 -5.94 3.70 9.69
C GLU A 70 -7.23 4.53 9.68
N ALA A 71 -7.09 5.84 9.64
CA ALA A 71 -8.25 6.73 9.58
C ALA A 71 -9.03 6.57 8.28
N ALA A 72 -8.31 6.48 7.16
CA ALA A 72 -8.94 6.33 5.84
C ALA A 72 -9.71 5.00 5.72
N ALA A 73 -9.22 3.97 6.40
CA ALA A 73 -9.76 2.61 6.29
C ALA A 73 -10.88 2.29 7.29
N ASP A 74 -11.16 3.19 8.24
CA ASP A 74 -12.12 2.95 9.31
C ASP A 74 -13.46 3.62 9.00
N THR A 75 -14.49 2.82 8.71
CA THR A 75 -15.83 3.32 8.39
C THR A 75 -16.46 4.12 9.53
N SER A 76 -16.02 3.92 10.77
CA SER A 76 -16.55 4.67 11.92
C SER A 76 -15.92 6.05 12.08
N TYR A 77 -14.82 6.31 11.36
CA TYR A 77 -14.17 7.62 11.40
C TYR A 77 -14.84 8.56 10.41
N PRO A 78 -15.27 9.77 10.84
CA PRO A 78 -16.03 10.67 9.94
C PRO A 78 -15.31 11.06 8.65
N LYS A 79 -13.98 11.13 8.68
CA LYS A 79 -13.17 11.49 7.51
C LYS A 79 -12.52 10.28 6.83
N HIS A 80 -13.14 9.11 6.95
CA HIS A 80 -12.64 7.94 6.24
C HIS A 80 -12.72 8.15 4.73
N TYR A 81 -11.93 7.39 3.99
CA TYR A 81 -11.88 7.47 2.54
C TYR A 81 -12.73 6.33 1.95
N PRO A 82 -13.94 6.61 1.46
CA PRO A 82 -14.88 5.56 1.04
C PRO A 82 -14.34 4.56 0.03
N PRO A 83 -13.54 4.94 -0.98
CA PRO A 83 -13.00 3.94 -1.89
C PRO A 83 -12.18 2.86 -1.19
N LEU A 84 -11.47 3.21 -0.10
CA LEU A 84 -10.73 2.25 0.70
C LEU A 84 -11.61 1.61 1.77
N SER A 85 -12.32 2.41 2.56
CA SER A 85 -13.10 1.88 3.68
C SER A 85 -14.22 0.94 3.24
N GLY A 86 -14.70 1.08 2.00
CA GLY A 86 -15.69 0.18 1.41
C GLY A 86 -15.10 -1.07 0.77
N ALA A 87 -13.78 -1.25 0.80
CA ALA A 87 -13.10 -2.29 0.04
C ALA A 87 -12.65 -3.50 0.88
N ARG A 88 -13.23 -3.71 2.06
CA ARG A 88 -12.79 -4.80 2.96
C ARG A 88 -12.84 -6.18 2.32
N ASN A 89 -13.76 -6.41 1.41
CA ASN A 89 -13.93 -7.70 0.76
C ASN A 89 -13.35 -7.74 -0.65
N GLN A 90 -12.75 -6.63 -1.11
CA GLN A 90 -12.10 -6.56 -2.40
C GLN A 90 -10.62 -6.88 -2.27
N GLN A 91 -10.01 -7.26 -3.38
CA GLN A 91 -8.56 -7.34 -3.45
C GLN A 91 -7.97 -5.93 -3.48
N ILE A 92 -6.93 -5.71 -2.67
CA ILE A 92 -6.21 -4.44 -2.61
C ILE A 92 -4.75 -4.71 -2.89
N VAL A 93 -4.14 -3.88 -3.75
CA VAL A 93 -2.70 -3.86 -3.95
C VAL A 93 -2.18 -2.54 -3.43
N VAL A 94 -1.25 -2.59 -2.48
CA VAL A 94 -0.62 -1.39 -1.93
C VAL A 94 0.82 -1.29 -2.42
N TYR A 95 1.31 -0.06 -2.60
CA TYR A 95 2.72 0.14 -2.93
C TYR A 95 3.23 1.44 -2.32
N CYS A 96 4.55 1.49 -2.14
CA CYS A 96 5.28 2.70 -1.80
C CYS A 96 6.49 2.82 -2.72
N ALA A 97 7.54 3.51 -2.31
CA ALA A 97 8.73 3.64 -3.16
C ALA A 97 9.48 2.32 -3.30
N THR A 98 9.75 1.64 -2.18
CA THR A 98 10.57 0.42 -2.17
C THR A 98 9.87 -0.81 -1.61
N SER A 99 8.86 -0.67 -0.82
CA SER A 99 7.98 -1.71 -0.26
C SER A 99 7.84 -1.70 1.28
N GLY A 100 8.63 -0.91 2.00
CA GLY A 100 8.61 -0.91 3.47
C GLY A 100 7.35 -0.27 4.06
N ARG A 101 7.04 0.96 3.68
CA ARG A 101 5.84 1.66 4.14
C ARG A 101 4.57 0.90 3.77
N SER A 102 4.53 0.36 2.56
CA SER A 102 3.37 -0.39 2.08
C SER A 102 3.25 -1.76 2.74
N ALA A 103 4.36 -2.40 3.10
CA ALA A 103 4.31 -3.64 3.87
C ALA A 103 3.62 -3.40 5.22
N MET A 104 4.00 -2.32 5.91
CA MET A 104 3.38 -1.96 7.18
C MET A 104 1.90 -1.60 6.99
N ALA A 105 1.57 -0.88 5.92
CA ALA A 105 0.18 -0.57 5.59
C ALA A 105 -0.64 -1.83 5.34
N ALA A 106 -0.10 -2.79 4.60
CA ALA A 106 -0.77 -4.06 4.34
C ALA A 106 -1.05 -4.83 5.63
N ALA A 107 -0.06 -4.89 6.54
CA ALA A 107 -0.24 -5.54 7.83
C ALA A 107 -1.33 -4.87 8.67
N VAL A 108 -1.35 -3.54 8.70
CA VAL A 108 -2.37 -2.78 9.41
C VAL A 108 -3.77 -3.04 8.81
N LEU A 109 -3.89 -3.01 7.50
CA LEU A 109 -5.18 -3.28 6.83
C LEU A 109 -5.69 -4.68 7.16
N GLN A 110 -4.81 -5.69 7.19
CA GLN A 110 -5.20 -7.04 7.59
C GLN A 110 -5.73 -7.06 9.02
N MET A 111 -5.09 -6.35 9.96
CA MET A 111 -5.58 -6.24 11.33
C MET A 111 -6.93 -5.53 11.41
N MET A 112 -7.23 -4.66 10.46
CA MET A 112 -8.52 -3.95 10.37
C MET A 112 -9.59 -4.75 9.63
N GLY A 113 -9.32 -6.01 9.28
CA GLY A 113 -10.31 -6.89 8.68
C GLY A 113 -10.35 -6.92 7.15
N TYR A 114 -9.35 -6.33 6.50
CA TYR A 114 -9.23 -6.43 5.04
C TYR A 114 -8.69 -7.81 4.67
N LYS A 115 -9.41 -8.52 3.81
CA LYS A 115 -9.21 -9.96 3.62
C LYS A 115 -8.18 -10.33 2.56
N ASN A 116 -7.90 -9.43 1.62
CA ASN A 116 -7.05 -9.74 0.47
C ASN A 116 -6.20 -8.53 0.12
N VAL A 117 -5.06 -8.39 0.80
CA VAL A 117 -4.14 -7.27 0.59
C VAL A 117 -2.80 -7.81 0.11
N LEU A 118 -2.33 -7.27 -1.00
CA LEU A 118 -1.04 -7.61 -1.60
C LEU A 118 -0.13 -6.40 -1.59
N ASN A 119 1.15 -6.61 -1.32
CA ASN A 119 2.17 -5.56 -1.34
C ASN A 119 3.02 -5.69 -2.60
N LEU A 120 3.20 -4.60 -3.34
CA LEU A 120 4.01 -4.61 -4.56
C LEU A 120 5.49 -4.77 -4.21
N ALA A 121 6.07 -5.90 -4.58
CA ALA A 121 7.48 -6.18 -4.36
C ALA A 121 8.35 -5.15 -5.09
N GLY A 122 9.31 -4.56 -4.38
CA GLY A 122 10.19 -3.55 -4.93
C GLY A 122 9.57 -2.17 -5.13
N GLY A 123 8.27 -2.05 -4.96
CA GLY A 123 7.54 -0.79 -5.01
C GLY A 123 7.59 -0.07 -6.34
N TYR A 124 7.27 1.22 -6.29
CA TYR A 124 7.26 2.08 -7.47
C TYR A 124 8.64 2.17 -8.14
N THR A 125 9.71 2.17 -7.34
CA THR A 125 11.08 2.25 -7.88
C THR A 125 11.37 1.09 -8.83
N ARG A 126 11.06 -0.15 -8.41
CA ARG A 126 11.26 -1.32 -9.26
C ARG A 126 10.32 -1.30 -10.47
N TRP A 127 9.07 -0.90 -10.25
CA TRP A 127 8.08 -0.78 -11.32
C TRP A 127 8.59 0.12 -12.44
N GLU A 128 9.13 1.28 -12.07
CA GLU A 128 9.63 2.26 -13.04
C GLU A 128 10.91 1.78 -13.71
N ILE A 129 11.86 1.22 -12.95
CA ILE A 129 13.13 0.72 -13.50
C ILE A 129 12.90 -0.39 -14.54
N GLU A 130 11.89 -1.23 -14.31
CA GLU A 130 11.56 -2.31 -15.25
C GLU A 130 10.79 -1.81 -16.48
N GLY A 131 10.59 -0.50 -16.59
CA GLY A 131 9.98 0.10 -17.77
C GLY A 131 8.47 0.02 -17.83
N ASN A 132 7.81 -0.25 -16.70
CA ASN A 132 6.35 -0.33 -16.66
C ASN A 132 5.74 1.08 -16.77
N PRO A 133 4.47 1.20 -17.23
CA PRO A 133 3.84 2.50 -17.45
C PRO A 133 3.66 3.31 -16.18
N VAL A 134 3.94 4.60 -16.25
CA VAL A 134 3.74 5.54 -15.15
C VAL A 134 3.01 6.79 -15.67
N VAL A 135 2.35 7.49 -14.76
CA VAL A 135 1.69 8.77 -15.04
C VAL A 135 2.42 9.85 -14.26
N ARG A 136 2.62 11.01 -14.89
CA ARG A 136 3.26 12.18 -14.26
C ARG A 136 2.36 13.40 -14.35
N GLU A 137 2.34 14.21 -13.30
CA GLU A 137 1.52 15.42 -13.26
C GLU A 137 1.89 16.43 -14.34
N ALA A 138 3.15 16.46 -14.73
CA ALA A 138 3.61 17.40 -15.77
C ALA A 138 2.96 17.17 -17.13
N GLU A 139 2.09 16.20 -17.24
CA GLU A 139 1.45 15.83 -18.50
C GLU A 139 0.09 16.50 -18.73
N TYR A 140 -0.35 17.34 -17.78
CA TYR A 140 -1.61 18.02 -18.06
C TYR A 140 -1.47 19.30 -18.87
#